data_2efccf9bd2cf51c00cc3c5984b479832
#
_entry.id   2efccf9bd2cf51c00cc3c5984b479832
#
_cell.length_a   1.000
_cell.length_b   1.000
_cell.length_c   1.000
_cell.angle_alpha   90.00
_cell.angle_beta   90.00
_cell.angle_gamma   90.00
#
_symmetry.space_group_name_H-M   'P 1'
#
loop_
_entity.id
_entity.type
_entity.pdbx_description
1 polymer ?
#
loop_
_entity_poly.entity_id
_entity_poly.type
_entity_poly.pdbx_seq_one_letter_code
_entity_poly.pdbx_strand_id
1 'polypeptide(L)'
;MKNAQLVSVIFLLILPVSCKPDKPFIEPPKDIVTKKKLDFYTEVQYGNMPLIISVPHGGTDNPSSISDRTCPNITTVTDSRTIELANAIDSVCKADYAIQPYLVINYLKRTKLDQNREINEATCSNSSIASIWNNYHLSIDSFITKILLKYPQALFVDLHGHGHTKQRLELGYLVSDSELRNPSSILPSSTSYYNMLLQNPFLSNNQFLTTPNAFGTLMANKNFPCVPSAQDPAPLLSDPYFDGGYNTQRYTSSVYPKVYGWQIESNFIGVRDNQTSRVNFAKAFLQSIMEFYSRNTSMQPSTFGK
;
A
#
# COMPACT_ATOMS: atom_id res chain seq x y z
N MET A 1 85.32 27.77 2.02
CA MET A 1 84.66 26.54 2.42
C MET A 1 83.46 26.95 3.28
N LYS A 2 82.28 26.97 2.73
CA LYS A 2 81.02 27.28 3.46
C LYS A 2 80.10 26.09 3.33
N ASN A 3 79.77 25.46 4.45
CA ASN A 3 78.88 24.32 4.54
C ASN A 3 77.47 24.82 4.40
N ALA A 4 76.72 24.28 3.42
CA ALA A 4 75.27 24.46 3.31
C ALA A 4 74.61 23.28 3.99
N GLN A 5 73.79 23.55 5.05
CA GLN A 5 72.93 22.58 5.69
C GLN A 5 71.59 22.55 4.90
N LEU A 6 71.24 21.36 4.45
CA LEU A 6 69.95 21.05 3.80
C LEU A 6 68.89 20.79 4.89
N VAL A 7 67.90 21.68 4.99
CA VAL A 7 66.76 21.47 5.91
C VAL A 7 65.66 20.77 5.13
N SER A 8 65.41 19.51 5.49
CA SER A 8 64.31 18.72 4.91
C SER A 8 62.98 19.06 5.63
N VAL A 9 62.07 19.71 4.97
CA VAL A 9 60.70 19.98 5.48
C VAL A 9 59.83 18.80 5.11
N ILE A 10 59.42 18.03 6.12
CA ILE A 10 58.44 16.95 5.95
C ILE A 10 57.04 17.58 6.02
N PHE A 11 56.32 17.60 4.89
CA PHE A 11 54.91 17.94 4.83
C PHE A 11 54.06 16.74 5.28
N LEU A 12 53.49 16.84 6.45
CA LEU A 12 52.52 15.86 6.97
C LEU A 12 51.15 16.17 6.33
N LEU A 13 50.74 15.38 5.36
CA LEU A 13 49.39 15.43 4.77
C LEU A 13 48.38 14.86 5.77
N ILE A 14 47.67 15.75 6.46
CA ILE A 14 46.51 15.37 7.26
C ILE A 14 45.31 15.22 6.30
N LEU A 15 44.96 13.98 5.98
CA LEU A 15 43.72 13.67 5.29
C LEU A 15 42.51 13.89 6.25
N PRO A 16 41.49 14.67 5.87
CA PRO A 16 40.32 14.79 6.69
C PRO A 16 39.57 13.45 6.70
N VAL A 17 39.48 12.83 7.87
CA VAL A 17 38.56 11.72 8.12
C VAL A 17 37.14 12.31 8.09
N SER A 18 36.44 12.10 6.99
CA SER A 18 35.02 12.43 6.88
C SER A 18 34.23 11.44 7.73
N CYS A 19 33.97 11.79 8.99
CA CYS A 19 32.93 11.13 9.78
C CYS A 19 31.58 11.42 9.12
N LYS A 20 30.99 10.43 8.45
CA LYS A 20 29.56 10.49 8.13
C LYS A 20 28.83 10.59 9.45
N PRO A 21 27.87 11.53 9.60
CA PRO A 21 27.07 11.55 10.82
C PRO A 21 26.34 10.22 10.95
N ASP A 22 26.53 9.53 12.07
CA ASP A 22 25.78 8.35 12.41
C ASP A 22 24.29 8.72 12.37
N LYS A 23 23.47 7.93 11.65
CA LYS A 23 22.03 8.08 11.69
C LYS A 23 21.62 8.02 13.17
N PRO A 24 20.79 8.95 13.64
CA PRO A 24 20.35 8.90 15.04
C PRO A 24 19.74 7.53 15.30
N PHE A 25 20.19 6.85 16.34
CA PHE A 25 19.60 5.61 16.83
C PHE A 25 18.16 5.95 17.28
N ILE A 26 17.19 5.53 16.48
CA ILE A 26 15.77 5.62 16.84
C ILE A 26 15.49 4.37 17.66
N GLU A 27 15.27 4.53 18.97
CA GLU A 27 14.78 3.42 19.79
C GLU A 27 13.50 2.87 19.15
N PRO A 28 13.41 1.55 18.92
CA PRO A 28 12.19 0.95 18.40
C PRO A 28 11.05 1.26 19.39
N PRO A 29 9.83 1.60 18.90
CA PRO A 29 8.70 1.88 19.77
C PRO A 29 8.47 0.68 20.70
N LYS A 30 8.17 0.98 21.98
CA LYS A 30 7.95 -0.02 23.04
C LYS A 30 6.87 -1.05 22.76
N ASP A 31 6.01 -0.79 21.78
CA ASP A 31 4.87 -1.62 21.42
C ASP A 31 4.91 -2.08 19.94
N ILE A 32 6.01 -2.75 19.53
CA ILE A 32 6.00 -3.48 18.27
C ILE A 32 5.01 -4.64 18.41
N VAL A 33 3.82 -4.48 17.86
CA VAL A 33 2.79 -5.51 17.89
C VAL A 33 3.19 -6.63 16.93
N THR A 34 3.26 -7.84 17.45
CA THR A 34 3.49 -9.04 16.64
C THR A 34 2.23 -9.38 15.83
N LYS A 35 2.42 -9.94 14.66
CA LYS A 35 1.33 -10.51 13.86
C LYS A 35 0.63 -11.61 14.65
N LYS A 36 -0.71 -11.65 14.55
CA LYS A 36 -1.56 -12.64 15.22
C LYS A 36 -2.42 -13.33 14.19
N LYS A 37 -2.45 -14.66 14.19
CA LYS A 37 -3.46 -15.43 13.48
C LYS A 37 -4.77 -15.42 14.26
N LEU A 38 -5.87 -15.02 13.62
CA LEU A 38 -7.22 -15.06 14.17
C LEU A 38 -7.87 -16.43 13.97
N ASP A 39 -7.52 -17.06 12.86
CA ASP A 39 -7.86 -18.42 12.49
C ASP A 39 -6.69 -19.04 11.70
N PHE A 40 -6.87 -20.19 11.08
CA PHE A 40 -5.82 -20.84 10.29
C PHE A 40 -5.38 -20.00 9.06
N TYR A 41 -6.25 -19.12 8.56
CA TYR A 41 -6.10 -18.49 7.26
C TYR A 41 -6.06 -16.95 7.31
N THR A 42 -6.40 -16.33 8.45
CA THR A 42 -6.42 -14.88 8.62
C THR A 42 -5.36 -14.45 9.63
N GLU A 43 -4.42 -13.63 9.17
CA GLU A 43 -3.39 -13.02 10.01
C GLU A 43 -3.59 -11.51 10.08
N VAL A 44 -3.43 -10.94 11.27
CA VAL A 44 -3.60 -9.52 11.52
C VAL A 44 -2.41 -8.93 12.28
N GLN A 45 -2.13 -7.65 12.01
CA GLN A 45 -1.20 -6.83 12.76
C GLN A 45 -1.83 -5.50 13.07
N TYR A 46 -1.84 -5.10 14.34
CA TYR A 46 -2.19 -3.75 14.73
C TYR A 46 -1.00 -2.82 14.47
N GLY A 47 -1.29 -1.64 13.96
CA GLY A 47 -0.28 -0.65 13.60
C GLY A 47 -0.26 0.56 14.54
N ASN A 48 0.60 1.52 14.22
CA ASN A 48 0.73 2.80 14.93
C ASN A 48 0.77 4.01 13.99
N MET A 49 0.41 3.82 12.71
CA MET A 49 0.23 4.87 11.71
C MET A 49 -1.17 4.77 11.07
N PRO A 50 -1.71 5.84 10.46
CA PRO A 50 -3.07 5.83 9.91
C PRO A 50 -3.17 5.13 8.54
N LEU A 51 -2.49 4.00 8.36
CA LEU A 51 -2.48 3.20 7.14
C LEU A 51 -2.95 1.78 7.42
N ILE A 52 -3.95 1.33 6.65
CA ILE A 52 -4.41 -0.05 6.59
C ILE A 52 -3.97 -0.64 5.26
N ILE A 53 -3.35 -1.82 5.28
CA ILE A 53 -3.05 -2.61 4.09
C ILE A 53 -3.81 -3.92 4.19
N SER A 54 -4.67 -4.19 3.22
CA SER A 54 -5.37 -5.47 3.07
C SER A 54 -4.75 -6.29 1.94
N VAL A 55 -4.64 -7.62 2.14
CA VAL A 55 -4.03 -8.55 1.18
C VAL A 55 -4.99 -9.72 0.96
N PRO A 56 -5.99 -9.56 0.08
CA PRO A 56 -7.08 -10.53 -0.05
C PRO A 56 -6.72 -11.78 -0.85
N HIS A 57 -5.80 -11.70 -1.82
CA HIS A 57 -5.62 -12.71 -2.87
C HIS A 57 -4.23 -13.35 -2.94
N GLY A 58 -3.33 -13.05 -2.00
CA GLY A 58 -1.97 -13.61 -1.97
C GLY A 58 -1.88 -15.04 -1.44
N GLY A 59 -2.96 -15.55 -0.84
CA GLY A 59 -2.97 -16.84 -0.17
C GLY A 59 -2.86 -18.03 -1.12
N THR A 60 -2.18 -19.09 -0.64
CA THR A 60 -1.96 -20.33 -1.39
C THR A 60 -2.45 -21.57 -0.63
N ASP A 61 -2.95 -21.43 0.60
CA ASP A 61 -3.48 -22.51 1.40
C ASP A 61 -4.70 -23.12 0.72
N ASN A 62 -4.64 -24.42 0.44
CA ASN A 62 -5.64 -25.14 -0.35
C ASN A 62 -6.13 -26.40 0.37
N PRO A 63 -6.76 -26.27 1.55
CA PRO A 63 -7.19 -27.42 2.33
C PRO A 63 -8.31 -28.20 1.63
N SER A 64 -8.24 -29.53 1.66
CA SER A 64 -9.27 -30.41 1.09
C SER A 64 -10.59 -30.35 1.87
N SER A 65 -10.56 -29.90 3.12
CA SER A 65 -11.75 -29.74 3.98
C SER A 65 -12.65 -28.56 3.56
N ILE A 66 -12.15 -27.64 2.73
CA ILE A 66 -12.92 -26.53 2.17
C ILE A 66 -13.10 -26.78 0.67
N SER A 67 -14.34 -26.88 0.23
CA SER A 67 -14.67 -27.05 -1.21
C SER A 67 -14.25 -25.80 -2.01
N ASP A 68 -13.92 -26.01 -3.28
CA ASP A 68 -13.72 -24.89 -4.21
C ASP A 68 -15.04 -24.16 -4.47
N ARG A 69 -14.93 -22.87 -4.71
CA ARG A 69 -16.04 -22.03 -5.14
C ARG A 69 -16.46 -22.45 -6.55
N THR A 70 -17.76 -22.62 -6.77
CA THR A 70 -18.32 -23.09 -8.05
C THR A 70 -19.46 -22.22 -8.57
N CYS A 71 -19.77 -21.09 -7.94
CA CYS A 71 -20.78 -20.17 -8.43
C CYS A 71 -20.34 -19.50 -9.75
N PRO A 72 -21.28 -19.02 -10.57
CA PRO A 72 -20.97 -18.43 -11.87
C PRO A 72 -20.06 -17.20 -11.77
N ASN A 73 -19.28 -16.95 -12.84
CA ASN A 73 -18.48 -15.72 -13.03
C ASN A 73 -17.40 -15.45 -11.95
N ILE A 74 -16.93 -16.47 -11.26
CA ILE A 74 -15.89 -16.31 -10.24
C ILE A 74 -14.51 -16.11 -10.85
N THR A 75 -13.71 -15.25 -10.21
CA THR A 75 -12.26 -15.18 -10.41
C THR A 75 -11.56 -16.06 -9.38
N THR A 76 -10.59 -16.86 -9.81
CA THR A 76 -9.87 -17.81 -8.97
C THR A 76 -8.35 -17.63 -8.99
N VAL A 77 -7.87 -16.66 -9.76
CA VAL A 77 -6.44 -16.38 -9.91
C VAL A 77 -5.87 -15.81 -8.60
N THR A 78 -4.73 -16.36 -8.17
CA THR A 78 -3.98 -15.88 -7.02
C THR A 78 -3.04 -14.76 -7.44
N ASP A 79 -3.01 -13.69 -6.65
CA ASP A 79 -2.10 -12.56 -6.84
C ASP A 79 -0.72 -12.90 -6.24
N SER A 80 0.09 -13.63 -7.00
CA SER A 80 1.35 -14.22 -6.52
C SER A 80 2.27 -13.18 -5.86
N ARG A 81 2.82 -13.53 -4.68
CA ARG A 81 3.80 -12.75 -3.93
C ARG A 81 3.30 -11.42 -3.33
N THR A 82 2.00 -11.16 -3.28
CA THR A 82 1.46 -9.97 -2.60
C THR A 82 1.62 -10.04 -1.07
N ILE A 83 1.58 -11.23 -0.48
CA ILE A 83 1.88 -11.42 0.96
C ILE A 83 3.33 -11.05 1.26
N GLU A 84 4.28 -11.51 0.45
CA GLU A 84 5.69 -11.18 0.62
C GLU A 84 5.97 -9.69 0.36
N LEU A 85 5.21 -9.06 -0.53
CA LEU A 85 5.28 -7.62 -0.76
C LEU A 85 4.80 -6.83 0.45
N ALA A 86 3.65 -7.21 1.03
CA ALA A 86 3.12 -6.60 2.26
C ALA A 86 4.09 -6.76 3.44
N ASN A 87 4.71 -7.94 3.57
CA ASN A 87 5.74 -8.20 4.59
C ASN A 87 7.00 -7.33 4.38
N ALA A 88 7.39 -7.08 3.14
CA ALA A 88 8.50 -6.18 2.85
C ALA A 88 8.17 -4.72 3.21
N ILE A 89 6.93 -4.27 2.94
CA ILE A 89 6.45 -2.94 3.35
C ILE A 89 6.51 -2.81 4.88
N ASP A 90 5.95 -3.78 5.61
CA ASP A 90 5.97 -3.78 7.07
C ASP A 90 7.40 -3.75 7.64
N SER A 91 8.30 -4.56 7.07
CA SER A 91 9.71 -4.62 7.49
C SER A 91 10.44 -3.28 7.28
N VAL A 92 10.20 -2.61 6.14
CA VAL A 92 10.78 -1.29 5.86
C VAL A 92 10.20 -0.22 6.77
N CYS A 93 8.88 -0.25 7.03
CA CYS A 93 8.24 0.66 8.00
C CYS A 93 8.90 0.58 9.37
N LYS A 94 9.12 -0.64 9.87
CA LYS A 94 9.78 -0.88 11.16
C LYS A 94 11.24 -0.43 11.18
N ALA A 95 12.00 -0.82 10.15
CA ALA A 95 13.45 -0.61 10.12
C ALA A 95 13.83 0.86 9.90
N ASP A 96 13.12 1.56 8.98
CA ASP A 96 13.52 2.89 8.54
C ASP A 96 12.83 4.02 9.32
N TYR A 97 11.65 3.75 9.93
CA TYR A 97 10.81 4.80 10.54
C TYR A 97 10.26 4.47 11.92
N ALA A 98 10.48 3.25 12.42
CA ALA A 98 9.92 2.76 13.68
C ALA A 98 8.37 2.87 13.76
N ILE A 99 7.69 2.68 12.62
CA ILE A 99 6.23 2.68 12.49
C ILE A 99 5.75 1.36 11.89
N GLN A 100 4.46 1.08 12.05
CA GLN A 100 3.80 -0.11 11.52
C GLN A 100 2.46 0.24 10.90
N PRO A 101 2.14 -0.25 9.68
CA PRO A 101 0.78 -0.22 9.17
C PRO A 101 -0.11 -1.22 9.94
N TYR A 102 -1.42 -0.98 9.91
CA TYR A 102 -2.39 -2.03 10.22
C TYR A 102 -2.45 -2.98 9.03
N LEU A 103 -2.33 -4.27 9.26
CA LEU A 103 -2.20 -5.26 8.19
C LEU A 103 -3.17 -6.42 8.41
N VAL A 104 -3.90 -6.80 7.37
CA VAL A 104 -4.72 -8.01 7.34
C VAL A 104 -4.35 -8.84 6.11
N ILE A 105 -4.07 -10.12 6.31
CA ILE A 105 -3.61 -11.05 5.27
C ILE A 105 -4.52 -12.26 5.26
N ASN A 106 -5.01 -12.61 4.07
CA ASN A 106 -5.67 -13.87 3.80
C ASN A 106 -4.69 -14.88 3.20
N TYR A 107 -4.53 -16.04 3.85
CA TYR A 107 -3.69 -17.15 3.37
C TYR A 107 -4.46 -18.17 2.54
N LEU A 108 -5.80 -18.18 2.65
CA LEU A 108 -6.63 -19.13 1.92
C LEU A 108 -6.63 -18.79 0.42
N LYS A 109 -6.47 -19.82 -0.40
CA LYS A 109 -6.44 -19.67 -1.85
C LYS A 109 -7.77 -19.08 -2.37
N ARG A 110 -7.71 -18.21 -3.36
CA ARG A 110 -8.88 -17.55 -3.95
C ARG A 110 -9.92 -18.52 -4.54
N THR A 111 -9.51 -19.74 -4.91
CA THR A 111 -10.46 -20.80 -5.29
C THR A 111 -11.39 -21.21 -4.14
N LYS A 112 -10.99 -21.00 -2.89
CA LYS A 112 -11.77 -21.37 -1.70
C LYS A 112 -12.63 -20.23 -1.17
N LEU A 113 -12.06 -19.00 -1.17
CA LEU A 113 -12.69 -17.81 -0.62
C LEU A 113 -12.13 -16.56 -1.30
N ASP A 114 -12.99 -15.64 -1.71
CA ASP A 114 -12.58 -14.36 -2.27
C ASP A 114 -12.87 -13.23 -1.28
N GLN A 115 -11.84 -12.76 -0.57
CA GLN A 115 -11.97 -11.68 0.42
C GLN A 115 -12.25 -10.30 -0.22
N ASN A 116 -12.22 -10.18 -1.56
CA ASN A 116 -12.57 -8.96 -2.27
C ASN A 116 -13.95 -9.08 -2.96
N ARG A 117 -14.91 -9.70 -2.27
CA ARG A 117 -16.31 -9.85 -2.69
C ARG A 117 -17.25 -9.76 -1.47
N GLU A 118 -18.52 -9.47 -1.73
CA GLU A 118 -19.57 -9.62 -0.74
C GLU A 118 -19.69 -11.08 -0.29
N ILE A 119 -20.10 -11.33 0.96
CA ILE A 119 -19.99 -12.63 1.61
C ILE A 119 -20.62 -13.79 0.82
N ASN A 120 -21.80 -13.59 0.21
CA ASN A 120 -22.47 -14.66 -0.55
C ASN A 120 -21.70 -15.01 -1.84
N GLU A 121 -21.15 -14.03 -2.52
CA GLU A 121 -20.27 -14.22 -3.69
C GLU A 121 -18.89 -14.76 -3.27
N ALA A 122 -18.34 -14.21 -2.19
CA ALA A 122 -17.04 -14.60 -1.64
C ALA A 122 -16.96 -16.08 -1.31
N THR A 123 -18.03 -16.62 -0.73
CA THR A 123 -18.13 -18.00 -0.26
C THR A 123 -18.90 -18.93 -1.22
N CYS A 124 -19.49 -18.39 -2.30
CA CYS A 124 -20.53 -19.07 -3.08
C CYS A 124 -21.65 -19.63 -2.19
N SER A 125 -22.09 -18.85 -1.22
CA SER A 125 -23.12 -19.18 -0.20
C SER A 125 -22.75 -20.35 0.72
N ASN A 126 -21.46 -20.73 0.79
CA ASN A 126 -21.01 -21.74 1.75
C ASN A 126 -20.86 -21.11 3.15
N SER A 127 -21.84 -21.32 4.00
CA SER A 127 -21.87 -20.77 5.36
C SER A 127 -20.74 -21.29 6.28
N SER A 128 -20.18 -22.46 5.98
CA SER A 128 -19.11 -23.05 6.81
C SER A 128 -17.81 -22.25 6.86
N ILE A 129 -17.58 -21.39 5.87
CA ILE A 129 -16.39 -20.51 5.78
C ILE A 129 -16.71 -19.03 5.99
N ALA A 130 -17.96 -18.69 6.30
CA ALA A 130 -18.37 -17.32 6.55
C ALA A 130 -17.60 -16.67 7.71
N SER A 131 -17.21 -17.46 8.72
CA SER A 131 -16.39 -16.97 9.85
C SER A 131 -15.00 -16.49 9.40
N ILE A 132 -14.39 -17.10 8.38
CA ILE A 132 -13.09 -16.68 7.85
C ILE A 132 -13.24 -15.32 7.15
N TRP A 133 -14.30 -15.14 6.36
CA TRP A 133 -14.63 -13.86 5.75
C TRP A 133 -14.87 -12.78 6.83
N ASN A 134 -15.68 -13.11 7.85
CA ASN A 134 -15.95 -12.19 8.95
C ASN A 134 -14.68 -11.79 9.71
N ASN A 135 -13.78 -12.71 10.03
CA ASN A 135 -12.52 -12.40 10.71
C ASN A 135 -11.68 -11.39 9.94
N TYR A 136 -11.61 -11.52 8.62
CA TYR A 136 -10.89 -10.58 7.76
C TYR A 136 -11.54 -9.19 7.79
N HIS A 137 -12.82 -9.10 7.52
CA HIS A 137 -13.53 -7.83 7.40
C HIS A 137 -13.73 -7.12 8.74
N LEU A 138 -14.06 -7.84 9.83
CA LEU A 138 -14.15 -7.26 11.17
C LEU A 138 -12.80 -6.76 11.69
N SER A 139 -11.70 -7.33 11.21
CA SER A 139 -10.37 -6.80 11.52
C SER A 139 -10.16 -5.41 10.91
N ILE A 140 -10.56 -5.20 9.66
CA ILE A 140 -10.47 -3.89 9.01
C ILE A 140 -11.36 -2.88 9.73
N ASP A 141 -12.59 -3.26 10.12
CA ASP A 141 -13.50 -2.40 10.92
C ASP A 141 -12.86 -2.00 12.26
N SER A 142 -12.21 -2.97 12.93
CA SER A 142 -11.47 -2.71 14.18
C SER A 142 -10.27 -1.78 13.97
N PHE A 143 -9.54 -1.94 12.86
CA PHE A 143 -8.42 -1.07 12.51
C PHE A 143 -8.87 0.37 12.27
N ILE A 144 -9.93 0.56 11.47
CA ILE A 144 -10.53 1.88 11.24
C ILE A 144 -10.89 2.54 12.56
N THR A 145 -11.61 1.81 13.45
CA THR A 145 -11.98 2.33 14.76
C THR A 145 -10.76 2.77 15.56
N LYS A 146 -9.72 1.94 15.64
CA LYS A 146 -8.50 2.27 16.40
C LYS A 146 -7.72 3.45 15.82
N ILE A 147 -7.62 3.54 14.50
CA ILE A 147 -6.97 4.68 13.83
C ILE A 147 -7.72 5.97 14.14
N LEU A 148 -9.04 5.96 14.03
CA LEU A 148 -9.86 7.16 14.21
C LEU A 148 -9.95 7.65 15.66
N LEU A 149 -9.52 6.85 16.65
CA LEU A 149 -9.31 7.32 18.03
C LEU A 149 -8.09 8.26 18.15
N LYS A 150 -7.13 8.17 17.22
CA LYS A 150 -5.84 8.87 17.30
C LYS A 150 -5.61 9.83 16.13
N TYR A 151 -6.13 9.51 14.96
CA TYR A 151 -5.92 10.26 13.74
C TYR A 151 -7.26 10.73 13.15
N PRO A 152 -7.30 11.88 12.46
CA PRO A 152 -8.54 12.42 11.89
C PRO A 152 -9.09 11.57 10.74
N GLN A 153 -8.24 10.84 10.05
CA GLN A 153 -8.57 10.04 8.87
C GLN A 153 -7.74 8.76 8.84
N ALA A 154 -8.21 7.76 8.07
CA ALA A 154 -7.48 6.54 7.76
C ALA A 154 -7.30 6.40 6.24
N LEU A 155 -6.12 5.98 5.82
CA LEU A 155 -5.84 5.55 4.45
C LEU A 155 -6.00 4.03 4.36
N PHE A 156 -6.83 3.57 3.44
CA PHE A 156 -7.02 2.16 3.10
C PHE A 156 -6.35 1.83 1.77
N VAL A 157 -5.45 0.86 1.77
CA VAL A 157 -4.78 0.33 0.57
C VAL A 157 -5.12 -1.15 0.44
N ASP A 158 -5.81 -1.50 -0.65
CA ASP A 158 -6.08 -2.90 -1.00
C ASP A 158 -4.97 -3.39 -1.94
N LEU A 159 -4.09 -4.27 -1.45
CA LEU A 159 -2.87 -4.66 -2.14
C LEU A 159 -3.10 -5.93 -2.97
N HIS A 160 -3.07 -5.75 -4.27
CA HIS A 160 -3.25 -6.76 -5.30
C HIS A 160 -2.03 -6.90 -6.22
N GLY A 161 -2.15 -7.81 -7.17
CA GLY A 161 -1.14 -7.98 -8.19
C GLY A 161 -1.68 -8.54 -9.49
N HIS A 162 -1.37 -7.86 -10.58
CA HIS A 162 -1.78 -8.24 -11.92
C HIS A 162 -0.72 -9.00 -12.72
N GLY A 163 -1.16 -9.63 -13.80
CA GLY A 163 -0.31 -10.30 -14.80
C GLY A 163 -0.33 -9.63 -16.18
N HIS A 164 -0.71 -8.33 -16.25
CA HIS A 164 -0.75 -7.61 -17.51
C HIS A 164 0.66 -7.47 -18.12
N THR A 165 0.72 -7.43 -19.45
CA THR A 165 2.00 -7.32 -20.18
C THR A 165 2.70 -6.00 -19.89
N LYS A 166 1.95 -4.90 -19.75
CA LYS A 166 2.50 -3.59 -19.40
C LYS A 166 2.88 -3.57 -17.93
N GLN A 167 4.17 -3.43 -17.66
CA GLN A 167 4.72 -3.47 -16.30
C GLN A 167 4.66 -2.08 -15.67
N ARG A 168 3.55 -1.80 -14.99
CA ARG A 168 3.27 -0.59 -14.22
C ARG A 168 2.32 -0.90 -13.08
N LEU A 169 2.28 -0.07 -12.06
CA LEU A 169 1.24 -0.11 -11.03
C LEU A 169 -0.07 0.44 -11.62
N GLU A 170 -1.19 -0.19 -11.28
CA GLU A 170 -2.51 0.33 -11.59
C GLU A 170 -3.19 0.73 -10.28
N LEU A 171 -3.64 1.97 -10.19
CA LEU A 171 -4.26 2.53 -8.98
C LEU A 171 -5.77 2.62 -9.18
N GLY A 172 -6.48 1.70 -8.56
CA GLY A 172 -7.94 1.63 -8.60
C GLY A 172 -8.58 2.60 -7.61
N TYR A 173 -8.97 3.77 -8.10
CA TYR A 173 -9.68 4.80 -7.36
C TYR A 173 -11.20 4.72 -7.51
N LEU A 174 -11.75 3.64 -8.03
CA LEU A 174 -13.14 3.50 -8.51
C LEU A 174 -13.44 4.50 -9.64
N VAL A 175 -12.46 4.74 -10.46
CA VAL A 175 -12.52 5.60 -11.66
C VAL A 175 -12.15 4.74 -12.85
N SER A 176 -13.07 4.56 -13.76
CA SER A 176 -12.88 3.71 -14.95
C SER A 176 -11.80 4.28 -15.88
N ASP A 177 -11.28 3.43 -16.75
CA ASP A 177 -10.32 3.80 -17.79
C ASP A 177 -10.87 4.89 -18.73
N SER A 178 -12.17 4.86 -19.04
CA SER A 178 -12.85 5.87 -19.86
C SER A 178 -12.96 7.22 -19.15
N GLU A 179 -13.22 7.22 -17.84
CA GLU A 179 -13.24 8.44 -17.04
C GLU A 179 -11.83 9.03 -16.88
N LEU A 180 -10.80 8.19 -16.72
CA LEU A 180 -9.41 8.67 -16.70
C LEU A 180 -9.01 9.33 -18.02
N ARG A 181 -9.49 8.82 -19.17
CA ARG A 181 -9.29 9.47 -20.48
C ARG A 181 -10.12 10.75 -20.67
N ASN A 182 -11.19 10.92 -19.89
CA ASN A 182 -12.04 12.11 -19.88
C ASN A 182 -12.29 12.57 -18.45
N PRO A 183 -11.30 13.21 -17.76
CA PRO A 183 -11.40 13.53 -16.33
C PRO A 183 -12.57 14.44 -15.96
N SER A 184 -13.13 15.19 -16.92
CA SER A 184 -14.31 16.03 -16.70
C SER A 184 -15.60 15.23 -16.45
N SER A 185 -15.61 13.94 -16.80
CA SER A 185 -16.75 13.03 -16.54
C SER A 185 -16.71 12.40 -15.16
N ILE A 186 -15.61 12.51 -14.42
CA ILE A 186 -15.47 11.89 -13.10
C ILE A 186 -16.42 12.56 -12.11
N LEU A 187 -17.33 11.79 -11.56
CA LEU A 187 -18.16 12.22 -10.44
C LEU A 187 -17.36 12.04 -9.13
N PRO A 188 -17.01 13.12 -8.41
CA PRO A 188 -16.22 12.96 -7.18
C PRO A 188 -16.84 11.99 -6.17
N SER A 189 -18.16 11.98 -6.04
CA SER A 189 -18.89 11.12 -5.10
C SER A 189 -18.81 9.61 -5.39
N SER A 190 -18.38 9.21 -6.58
CA SER A 190 -18.19 7.80 -6.93
C SER A 190 -16.75 7.32 -6.69
N THR A 191 -15.83 8.22 -6.34
CA THR A 191 -14.42 7.89 -6.18
C THR A 191 -14.06 7.42 -4.77
N SER A 192 -13.06 6.58 -4.65
CA SER A 192 -12.58 6.07 -3.35
C SER A 192 -11.86 7.11 -2.48
N TYR A 193 -11.58 8.29 -3.00
CA TYR A 193 -10.99 9.41 -2.27
C TYR A 193 -12.02 10.52 -1.93
N TYR A 194 -13.29 10.32 -2.24
CA TYR A 194 -14.33 11.34 -2.02
C TYR A 194 -14.41 11.84 -0.57
N ASN A 195 -14.29 10.93 0.39
CA ASN A 195 -14.31 11.29 1.79
C ASN A 195 -13.19 12.25 2.19
N MET A 196 -12.05 12.19 1.51
CA MET A 196 -10.96 13.14 1.72
C MET A 196 -11.26 14.49 1.07
N LEU A 197 -11.91 14.52 -0.10
CA LEU A 197 -12.37 15.77 -0.73
C LEU A 197 -13.39 16.50 0.15
N LEU A 198 -14.31 15.77 0.79
CA LEU A 198 -15.29 16.37 1.71
C LEU A 198 -14.65 17.04 2.93
N GLN A 199 -13.53 16.53 3.40
CA GLN A 199 -12.83 17.08 4.56
C GLN A 199 -11.80 18.15 4.19
N ASN A 200 -11.45 18.27 2.92
CA ASN A 200 -10.51 19.25 2.42
C ASN A 200 -11.00 19.86 1.08
N PRO A 201 -11.83 20.91 1.14
CA PRO A 201 -12.46 21.50 -0.05
C PRO A 201 -11.47 22.17 -1.02
N PHE A 202 -10.20 22.31 -0.65
CA PHE A 202 -9.15 22.81 -1.55
C PHE A 202 -8.56 21.73 -2.45
N LEU A 203 -8.87 20.44 -2.18
CA LEU A 203 -8.45 19.35 -3.04
C LEU A 203 -9.44 19.15 -4.19
N SER A 204 -8.94 18.66 -5.30
CA SER A 204 -9.72 18.27 -6.48
C SER A 204 -9.37 16.84 -6.93
N ASN A 205 -10.12 16.27 -7.87
CA ASN A 205 -9.80 14.96 -8.44
C ASN A 205 -8.34 14.89 -8.92
N ASN A 206 -7.83 15.94 -9.54
CA ASN A 206 -6.45 15.95 -10.06
C ASN A 206 -5.40 15.73 -8.98
N GLN A 207 -5.66 16.10 -7.71
CA GLN A 207 -4.72 15.87 -6.60
C GLN A 207 -4.45 14.38 -6.38
N PHE A 208 -5.40 13.52 -6.73
CA PHE A 208 -5.25 12.07 -6.63
C PHE A 208 -4.72 11.44 -7.92
N LEU A 209 -4.97 12.07 -9.07
CA LEU A 209 -4.75 11.45 -10.39
C LEU A 209 -3.40 11.84 -10.99
N THR A 210 -3.13 13.15 -11.16
CA THR A 210 -2.06 13.60 -12.07
C THR A 210 -1.17 14.73 -11.55
N THR A 211 -1.47 15.34 -10.38
CA THR A 211 -0.59 16.38 -9.86
C THR A 211 0.76 15.83 -9.38
N PRO A 212 1.77 16.69 -9.19
CA PRO A 212 3.04 16.28 -8.58
C PRO A 212 2.90 15.63 -7.18
N ASN A 213 1.79 15.87 -6.50
CA ASN A 213 1.48 15.36 -5.17
C ASN A 213 0.61 14.10 -5.19
N ALA A 214 0.10 13.69 -6.36
CA ALA A 214 -0.67 12.46 -6.51
C ALA A 214 0.21 11.23 -6.19
N PHE A 215 -0.34 10.26 -5.48
CA PHE A 215 0.42 9.06 -5.07
C PHE A 215 1.07 8.35 -6.26
N GLY A 216 0.34 8.18 -7.38
CA GLY A 216 0.88 7.57 -8.59
C GLY A 216 2.06 8.33 -9.18
N THR A 217 2.01 9.68 -9.16
CA THR A 217 3.12 10.53 -9.61
C THR A 217 4.34 10.40 -8.68
N LEU A 218 4.12 10.34 -7.37
CA LEU A 218 5.19 10.15 -6.38
C LEU A 218 5.89 8.78 -6.55
N MET A 219 5.13 7.72 -6.86
CA MET A 219 5.69 6.40 -7.18
C MET A 219 6.46 6.40 -8.50
N ALA A 220 5.88 7.00 -9.55
CA ALA A 220 6.53 7.09 -10.87
C ALA A 220 7.86 7.86 -10.80
N ASN A 221 7.94 8.93 -10.00
CA ASN A 221 9.18 9.68 -9.74
C ASN A 221 10.26 8.84 -9.01
N LYS A 222 9.88 7.72 -8.41
CA LYS A 222 10.78 6.77 -7.73
C LYS A 222 11.04 5.50 -8.57
N ASN A 223 10.84 5.59 -9.89
CA ASN A 223 11.02 4.50 -10.86
C ASN A 223 10.02 3.34 -10.74
N PHE A 224 8.82 3.61 -10.21
CA PHE A 224 7.69 2.69 -10.26
C PHE A 224 6.58 3.30 -11.13
N PRO A 225 6.59 3.04 -12.45
CA PRO A 225 5.56 3.56 -13.34
C PRO A 225 4.16 3.27 -12.82
N CYS A 226 3.27 4.24 -12.92
CA CYS A 226 1.95 4.19 -12.30
C CYS A 226 0.89 4.80 -13.24
N VAL A 227 -0.27 4.19 -13.29
CA VAL A 227 -1.47 4.76 -13.89
C VAL A 227 -2.61 4.79 -12.84
N PRO A 228 -3.31 5.95 -12.65
CA PRO A 228 -2.97 7.27 -13.16
C PRO A 228 -1.75 7.90 -12.46
N SER A 229 -1.04 8.74 -13.18
CA SER A 229 0.05 9.59 -12.70
C SER A 229 0.23 10.77 -13.66
N ALA A 230 1.09 11.75 -13.32
CA ALA A 230 1.45 12.80 -14.26
C ALA A 230 2.14 12.27 -15.53
N GLN A 231 2.88 11.17 -15.40
CA GLN A 231 3.62 10.53 -16.50
C GLN A 231 2.74 9.60 -17.36
N ASP A 232 1.72 8.99 -16.75
CA ASP A 232 0.77 8.07 -17.40
C ASP A 232 -0.65 8.36 -16.85
N PRO A 233 -1.33 9.40 -17.38
CA PRO A 233 -2.56 9.91 -16.77
C PRO A 233 -3.78 8.98 -16.95
N ALA A 234 -3.77 8.16 -17.99
CA ALA A 234 -4.85 7.22 -18.29
C ALA A 234 -4.35 6.02 -19.11
N PRO A 235 -4.94 4.84 -18.95
CA PRO A 235 -4.64 3.70 -19.82
C PRO A 235 -5.06 3.99 -21.27
N LEU A 236 -4.30 3.45 -22.23
CA LEU A 236 -4.72 3.44 -23.63
C LEU A 236 -5.96 2.57 -23.79
N LEU A 237 -6.70 2.73 -24.89
CA LEU A 237 -7.89 1.91 -25.17
C LEU A 237 -7.61 0.41 -25.22
N SER A 238 -6.38 0.03 -25.59
CA SER A 238 -5.93 -1.37 -25.68
C SER A 238 -5.34 -1.90 -24.37
N ASP A 239 -5.06 -1.03 -23.40
CA ASP A 239 -4.44 -1.43 -22.15
C ASP A 239 -5.51 -1.97 -21.19
N PRO A 240 -5.32 -3.14 -20.59
CA PRO A 240 -6.12 -3.54 -19.44
C PRO A 240 -5.85 -2.61 -18.24
N TYR A 241 -6.87 -2.45 -17.40
CA TYR A 241 -6.77 -1.63 -16.19
C TYR A 241 -7.78 -2.09 -15.16
N PHE A 242 -7.36 -2.15 -13.90
CA PHE A 242 -8.21 -2.44 -12.75
C PHE A 242 -8.51 -1.15 -11.99
N ASP A 243 -9.77 -0.74 -11.99
CA ASP A 243 -10.25 0.51 -11.41
C ASP A 243 -10.58 0.46 -9.92
N GLY A 244 -10.50 -0.73 -9.30
CA GLY A 244 -10.82 -1.00 -7.91
C GLY A 244 -11.77 -2.17 -7.75
N GLY A 245 -11.94 -2.64 -6.51
CA GLY A 245 -12.79 -3.78 -6.19
C GLY A 245 -13.71 -3.54 -4.99
N TYR A 246 -14.36 -4.62 -4.55
CA TYR A 246 -15.31 -4.60 -3.43
C TYR A 246 -14.73 -3.97 -2.15
N ASN A 247 -13.52 -4.34 -1.77
CA ASN A 247 -12.90 -3.81 -0.55
C ASN A 247 -12.70 -2.30 -0.64
N THR A 248 -12.20 -1.81 -1.78
CA THR A 248 -12.03 -0.37 -2.02
C THR A 248 -13.37 0.34 -1.94
N GLN A 249 -14.40 -0.17 -2.63
CA GLN A 249 -15.74 0.40 -2.59
C GLN A 249 -16.33 0.37 -1.16
N ARG A 250 -16.24 -0.75 -0.45
CA ARG A 250 -16.78 -0.91 0.90
C ARG A 250 -16.17 0.07 1.87
N TYR A 251 -14.84 0.09 1.99
CA TYR A 251 -14.14 0.80 3.06
C TYR A 251 -13.95 2.30 2.80
N THR A 252 -14.14 2.76 1.56
CA THR A 252 -14.13 4.19 1.23
C THR A 252 -15.54 4.78 1.01
N SER A 253 -16.59 4.01 1.29
CA SER A 253 -18.00 4.44 1.18
C SER A 253 -18.38 5.46 2.26
N SER A 254 -19.59 6.01 2.12
CA SER A 254 -20.18 6.90 3.13
C SER A 254 -20.41 6.26 4.49
N VAL A 255 -20.37 4.92 4.58
CA VAL A 255 -20.40 4.19 5.86
C VAL A 255 -19.13 4.45 6.68
N TYR A 256 -18.01 4.75 6.01
CA TYR A 256 -16.73 5.06 6.63
C TYR A 256 -16.25 6.47 6.25
N PRO A 257 -16.93 7.54 6.69
CA PRO A 257 -16.77 8.90 6.15
C PRO A 257 -15.42 9.55 6.41
N LYS A 258 -14.54 8.90 7.18
CA LYS A 258 -13.18 9.34 7.47
C LYS A 258 -12.12 8.42 6.86
N VAL A 259 -12.53 7.48 6.00
CA VAL A 259 -11.62 6.58 5.29
C VAL A 259 -11.61 6.94 3.82
N TYR A 260 -10.44 7.03 3.25
CA TYR A 260 -10.18 7.17 1.83
C TYR A 260 -9.09 6.18 1.43
N GLY A 261 -8.96 5.89 0.15
CA GLY A 261 -7.93 4.93 -0.25
C GLY A 261 -8.00 4.52 -1.71
N TRP A 262 -7.32 3.45 -2.02
CA TRP A 262 -7.26 2.89 -3.37
C TRP A 262 -6.80 1.44 -3.38
N GLN A 263 -7.12 0.75 -4.45
CA GLN A 263 -6.51 -0.53 -4.79
C GLN A 263 -5.15 -0.29 -5.45
N ILE A 264 -4.16 -1.12 -5.16
CA ILE A 264 -2.90 -1.18 -5.91
C ILE A 264 -2.82 -2.53 -6.60
N GLU A 265 -2.87 -2.52 -7.91
CA GLU A 265 -2.51 -3.67 -8.72
C GLU A 265 -1.03 -3.57 -9.08
N SER A 266 -0.22 -4.32 -8.39
CA SER A 266 1.22 -4.31 -8.58
C SER A 266 1.63 -5.28 -9.70
N ASN A 267 2.49 -4.84 -10.63
CA ASN A 267 3.10 -5.70 -11.63
C ASN A 267 4.05 -6.74 -11.00
N PHE A 268 4.27 -7.86 -11.70
CA PHE A 268 5.14 -8.91 -11.16
C PHE A 268 6.62 -8.54 -11.30
N ILE A 269 7.08 -8.26 -12.51
CA ILE A 269 8.49 -7.97 -12.80
C ILE A 269 8.90 -6.62 -12.22
N GLY A 270 9.95 -6.59 -11.43
CA GLY A 270 10.50 -5.38 -10.81
C GLY A 270 9.76 -4.92 -9.54
N VAL A 271 8.64 -5.57 -9.16
CA VAL A 271 7.91 -5.29 -7.91
C VAL A 271 7.80 -6.54 -7.03
N ARG A 272 7.19 -7.64 -7.54
CA ARG A 272 6.90 -8.82 -6.73
C ARG A 272 7.84 -10.01 -6.98
N ASP A 273 8.59 -10.00 -8.06
CA ASP A 273 9.36 -11.13 -8.60
C ASP A 273 10.45 -11.65 -7.63
N ASN A 274 11.16 -10.76 -6.94
CA ASN A 274 12.23 -11.14 -6.03
C ASN A 274 12.30 -10.25 -4.78
N GLN A 275 13.10 -10.62 -3.79
CA GLN A 275 13.19 -9.90 -2.52
C GLN A 275 13.73 -8.49 -2.68
N THR A 276 14.73 -8.27 -3.53
CA THR A 276 15.30 -6.94 -3.76
C THR A 276 14.27 -6.00 -4.37
N SER A 277 13.51 -6.47 -5.38
CA SER A 277 12.41 -5.71 -5.98
C SER A 277 11.36 -5.31 -4.94
N ARG A 278 10.93 -6.26 -4.10
CA ARG A 278 9.95 -5.99 -3.03
C ARG A 278 10.45 -4.97 -2.01
N VAL A 279 11.70 -5.04 -1.60
CA VAL A 279 12.30 -4.05 -0.67
C VAL A 279 12.43 -2.68 -1.32
N ASN A 280 12.84 -2.59 -2.57
CA ASN A 280 12.92 -1.32 -3.30
C ASN A 280 11.54 -0.69 -3.48
N PHE A 281 10.54 -1.49 -3.85
CA PHE A 281 9.14 -1.04 -3.89
C PHE A 281 8.68 -0.55 -2.52
N ALA A 282 8.91 -1.31 -1.45
CA ALA A 282 8.49 -0.97 -0.10
C ALA A 282 9.06 0.38 0.36
N LYS A 283 10.32 0.67 0.05
CA LYS A 283 10.96 1.97 0.33
C LYS A 283 10.30 3.10 -0.46
N ALA A 284 10.10 2.91 -1.77
CA ALA A 284 9.45 3.90 -2.62
C ALA A 284 7.99 4.14 -2.19
N PHE A 285 7.26 3.06 -1.88
CA PHE A 285 5.88 3.12 -1.38
C PHE A 285 5.81 3.94 -0.09
N LEU A 286 6.61 3.61 0.91
CA LEU A 286 6.56 4.30 2.19
C LEU A 286 6.95 5.78 2.06
N GLN A 287 8.00 6.09 1.32
CA GLN A 287 8.36 7.48 1.04
C GLN A 287 7.22 8.24 0.35
N SER A 288 6.57 7.61 -0.65
CA SER A 288 5.44 8.21 -1.36
C SER A 288 4.21 8.41 -0.46
N ILE A 289 3.92 7.46 0.43
CA ILE A 289 2.85 7.60 1.43
C ILE A 289 3.14 8.76 2.39
N MET A 290 4.38 8.88 2.88
CA MET A 290 4.76 9.98 3.79
C MET A 290 4.69 11.34 3.09
N GLU A 291 5.16 11.43 1.84
CA GLU A 291 5.03 12.63 1.05
C GLU A 291 3.56 12.98 0.74
N PHE A 292 2.75 11.97 0.41
CA PHE A 292 1.32 12.15 0.16
C PHE A 292 0.61 12.71 1.40
N TYR A 293 0.84 12.15 2.59
CA TYR A 293 0.28 12.67 3.83
C TYR A 293 0.69 14.12 4.09
N SER A 294 1.98 14.40 4.00
CA SER A 294 2.53 15.73 4.26
C SER A 294 2.00 16.80 3.31
N ARG A 295 1.71 16.44 2.06
CA ARG A 295 1.32 17.40 1.01
C ARG A 295 -0.19 17.55 0.82
N ASN A 296 -0.96 16.52 1.18
CA ASN A 296 -2.40 16.49 0.88
C ASN A 296 -3.28 16.42 2.13
N THR A 297 -2.70 16.28 3.33
CA THR A 297 -3.48 16.18 4.57
C THR A 297 -2.92 17.11 5.65
N SER A 298 -3.68 17.29 6.73
CA SER A 298 -3.18 17.95 7.95
C SER A 298 -2.31 17.04 8.82
N MET A 299 -2.22 15.74 8.49
CA MET A 299 -1.45 14.76 9.24
C MET A 299 0.04 14.88 8.93
N GLN A 300 0.85 15.00 9.99
CA GLN A 300 2.30 15.10 9.84
C GLN A 300 2.95 13.74 10.12
N PRO A 301 3.69 13.15 9.14
CA PRO A 301 4.34 11.86 9.30
C PRO A 301 5.25 11.76 10.53
N SER A 302 5.87 12.86 10.93
CA SER A 302 6.72 12.93 12.15
C SER A 302 5.97 12.63 13.46
N THR A 303 4.63 12.60 13.45
CA THR A 303 3.79 12.28 14.61
C THR A 303 3.35 10.81 14.64
N PHE A 304 3.62 10.05 13.57
CA PHE A 304 3.24 8.64 13.53
C PHE A 304 4.11 7.82 14.50
N GLY A 305 3.51 6.79 15.06
CA GLY A 305 4.22 5.92 16.03
C GLY A 305 4.35 6.47 17.47
N LYS A 306 3.90 7.71 17.70
CA LYS A 306 3.98 8.34 19.03
C LYS A 306 2.71 8.14 19.84
#